data_7eec8116475056127169b0b65e6fa607
#
_entry.id   7eec8116475056127169b0b65e6fa607
#
_cell.length_a   1.000
_cell.length_b   1.000
_cell.length_c   1.000
_cell.angle_alpha   90.00
_cell.angle_beta   90.00
_cell.angle_gamma   90.00
#
_symmetry.space_group_name_H-M   'P 1'
#
loop_
_entity.id
_entity.type
_entity.pdbx_description
1 polymer ?
#
loop_
_entity_poly.entity_id
_entity_poly.type
_entity_poly.pdbx_seq_one_letter_code
_entity_poly.pdbx_strand_id
1 'polypeptide(L)'
;MKGVFLSFASYCYTHFIFLYEISDLMEIIWLLISLVILYYGAEGLVTGAASLAKRMGISPLVIGLTIVSIGTSMPELIVSVKAAMNGQSALSIGNVLGSNFFNIGIILGISAIVYPLVVKKQLLRLDVPVMIGTAFLFFVLFLDHKISRVEALIFVLILISYLVYLLIMPRRKKVVDAEEDEIRLTRHWALDILFIALGLLALVYGSDLLVVNASLIAERLGMSEAMIGLTIVAAGTSMPELATSVVAALKKRSDIAIGNVVGSNIFNILFILGVAGLIQPISTPQINYLDGLFLIGIS
;
A
#
# COMPACT_ATOMS: atom_id res chain seq x y z
N MET A 1 44.38 -24.56 36.32
CA MET A 1 43.61 -24.73 35.09
C MET A 1 42.11 -24.39 35.22
N LYS A 2 41.40 -24.80 36.29
CA LYS A 2 39.95 -24.50 36.45
C LYS A 2 39.60 -22.98 36.51
N GLY A 3 40.44 -22.16 37.14
CA GLY A 3 40.18 -20.71 37.25
C GLY A 3 40.30 -19.92 35.94
N VAL A 4 41.23 -20.34 35.07
CA VAL A 4 41.41 -19.71 33.73
C VAL A 4 40.24 -20.06 32.80
N PHE A 5 39.72 -21.28 32.92
CA PHE A 5 38.56 -21.70 32.10
C PHE A 5 37.26 -20.99 32.51
N LEU A 6 37.04 -20.76 33.80
CA LEU A 6 35.89 -20.02 34.31
C LEU A 6 35.95 -18.51 33.93
N SER A 7 37.15 -17.92 33.97
CA SER A 7 37.35 -16.53 33.54
C SER A 7 37.14 -16.38 32.03
N PHE A 8 37.57 -17.31 31.20
CA PHE A 8 37.36 -17.28 29.76
C PHE A 8 35.90 -17.51 29.39
N ALA A 9 35.20 -18.45 30.07
CA ALA A 9 33.77 -18.67 29.86
C ALA A 9 32.93 -17.46 30.26
N SER A 10 33.28 -16.80 31.39
CA SER A 10 32.60 -15.54 31.80
C SER A 10 32.84 -14.40 30.81
N TYR A 11 34.07 -14.27 30.27
CA TYR A 11 34.37 -13.25 29.25
C TYR A 11 33.62 -13.51 27.95
N CYS A 12 33.59 -14.76 27.46
CA CYS A 12 32.80 -15.13 26.28
C CYS A 12 31.29 -14.86 26.47
N TYR A 13 30.77 -15.20 27.67
CA TYR A 13 29.35 -14.99 28.00
C TYR A 13 28.99 -13.49 28.04
N THR A 14 29.83 -12.67 28.69
CA THR A 14 29.61 -11.18 28.73
C THR A 14 29.74 -10.56 27.34
N HIS A 15 30.68 -11.03 26.52
CA HIS A 15 30.84 -10.54 25.14
C HIS A 15 29.66 -10.97 24.26
N PHE A 16 29.12 -12.17 24.46
CA PHE A 16 27.96 -12.66 23.74
C PHE A 16 26.68 -11.87 24.11
N ILE A 17 26.46 -11.58 25.40
CA ILE A 17 25.34 -10.71 25.86
C ILE A 17 25.50 -9.32 25.28
N PHE A 18 26.66 -8.74 25.32
CA PHE A 18 26.92 -7.39 24.78
C PHE A 18 26.67 -7.30 23.27
N LEU A 19 27.05 -8.30 22.49
CA LEU A 19 26.77 -8.36 21.07
C LEU A 19 25.27 -8.54 20.79
N TYR A 20 24.57 -9.28 21.64
CA TYR A 20 23.13 -9.47 21.55
C TYR A 20 22.37 -8.17 21.84
N GLU A 21 22.73 -7.44 22.90
CA GLU A 21 22.15 -6.14 23.24
C GLU A 21 22.41 -5.08 22.15
N ILE A 22 23.60 -5.05 21.55
CA ILE A 22 23.91 -4.15 20.41
C ILE A 22 23.00 -4.48 19.21
N SER A 23 22.78 -5.75 18.93
CA SER A 23 21.94 -6.20 17.82
C SER A 23 20.49 -5.72 18.01
N ASP A 24 19.94 -5.83 19.23
CA ASP A 24 18.59 -5.35 19.56
C ASP A 24 18.45 -3.83 19.36
N LEU A 25 19.45 -3.08 19.83
CA LEU A 25 19.48 -1.64 19.66
C LEU A 25 19.56 -1.22 18.19
N MET A 26 20.33 -1.96 17.40
CA MET A 26 20.47 -1.68 15.95
C MET A 26 19.15 -1.89 15.21
N GLU A 27 18.38 -2.94 15.53
CA GLU A 27 17.08 -3.21 14.90
C GLU A 27 16.06 -2.11 15.23
N ILE A 28 16.04 -1.65 16.50
CA ILE A 28 15.19 -0.52 16.90
C ILE A 28 15.60 0.76 16.17
N ILE A 29 16.91 1.02 16.03
CA ILE A 29 17.41 2.17 15.29
C ILE A 29 16.97 2.11 13.82
N TRP A 30 17.14 0.96 13.16
CA TRP A 30 16.71 0.80 11.77
C TRP A 30 15.20 0.89 11.61
N LEU A 31 14.42 0.41 12.58
CA LEU A 31 12.97 0.59 12.59
C LEU A 31 12.59 2.08 12.69
N LEU A 32 13.25 2.85 13.54
CA LEU A 32 13.01 4.30 13.62
C LEU A 32 13.45 5.04 12.35
N ILE A 33 14.59 4.64 11.76
CA ILE A 33 15.06 5.19 10.47
C ILE A 33 14.05 4.89 9.37
N SER A 34 13.47 3.67 9.34
CA SER A 34 12.46 3.32 8.34
C SER A 34 11.22 4.19 8.41
N LEU A 35 10.74 4.53 9.62
CA LEU A 35 9.62 5.45 9.82
C LEU A 35 9.94 6.87 9.29
N VAL A 36 11.16 7.33 9.49
CA VAL A 36 11.63 8.63 8.97
C VAL A 36 11.67 8.60 7.44
N ILE A 37 12.19 7.52 6.84
CA ILE A 37 12.24 7.33 5.38
C ILE A 37 10.81 7.29 4.81
N LEU A 38 9.89 6.54 5.44
CA LEU A 38 8.49 6.48 5.04
C LEU A 38 7.82 7.86 5.09
N TYR A 39 8.05 8.62 6.16
CA TYR A 39 7.49 9.96 6.30
C TYR A 39 7.95 10.91 5.18
N TYR A 40 9.27 11.02 4.96
CA TYR A 40 9.80 11.92 3.93
C TYR A 40 9.51 11.42 2.52
N GLY A 41 9.46 10.11 2.31
CA GLY A 41 9.02 9.50 1.07
C GLY A 41 7.57 9.87 0.72
N ALA A 42 6.68 9.74 1.69
CA ALA A 42 5.28 10.15 1.56
C ALA A 42 5.14 11.66 1.35
N GLU A 43 5.92 12.47 2.08
CA GLU A 43 5.93 13.93 1.92
C GLU A 43 6.34 14.35 0.51
N GLY A 44 7.40 13.74 -0.03
CA GLY A 44 7.86 13.97 -1.40
C GLY A 44 6.80 13.58 -2.42
N LEU A 45 6.24 12.36 -2.29
CA LEU A 45 5.19 11.86 -3.17
C LEU A 45 3.96 12.77 -3.18
N VAL A 46 3.41 13.12 -2.01
CA VAL A 46 2.22 13.97 -1.89
C VAL A 46 2.48 15.36 -2.47
N THR A 47 3.66 15.93 -2.19
CA THR A 47 4.03 17.26 -2.70
C THR A 47 4.18 17.27 -4.23
N GLY A 48 4.90 16.30 -4.78
CA GLY A 48 5.07 16.15 -6.23
C GLY A 48 3.76 15.88 -6.94
N ALA A 49 2.95 14.96 -6.39
CA ALA A 49 1.65 14.62 -6.95
C ALA A 49 0.67 15.82 -6.95
N ALA A 50 0.57 16.56 -5.84
CA ALA A 50 -0.28 17.74 -5.76
C ALA A 50 0.15 18.83 -6.75
N SER A 51 1.47 19.10 -6.84
CA SER A 51 2.02 20.08 -7.78
C SER A 51 1.77 19.68 -9.24
N LEU A 52 1.99 18.40 -9.57
CA LEU A 52 1.75 17.86 -10.91
C LEU A 52 0.26 17.94 -11.28
N ALA A 53 -0.65 17.57 -10.36
CA ALA A 53 -2.09 17.71 -10.57
C ALA A 53 -2.47 19.15 -10.95
N LYS A 54 -2.00 20.13 -10.16
CA LYS A 54 -2.26 21.55 -10.40
C LYS A 54 -1.72 22.02 -11.76
N ARG A 55 -0.50 21.57 -12.16
CA ARG A 55 0.08 21.89 -13.47
C ARG A 55 -0.70 21.31 -14.63
N MET A 56 -1.16 20.07 -14.50
CA MET A 56 -1.93 19.39 -15.54
C MET A 56 -3.39 19.86 -15.59
N GLY A 57 -3.85 20.62 -14.59
CA GLY A 57 -5.23 21.05 -14.45
C GLY A 57 -6.20 19.89 -14.19
N ILE A 58 -5.71 18.83 -13.52
CA ILE A 58 -6.50 17.69 -13.04
C ILE A 58 -6.70 17.80 -11.53
N SER A 59 -7.80 17.21 -11.02
CA SER A 59 -8.03 17.28 -9.57
C SER A 59 -7.01 16.44 -8.79
N PRO A 60 -6.63 16.86 -7.57
CA PRO A 60 -5.79 16.05 -6.68
C PRO A 60 -6.39 14.66 -6.40
N LEU A 61 -7.71 14.52 -6.42
CA LEU A 61 -8.39 13.22 -6.31
C LEU A 61 -7.98 12.27 -7.43
N VAL A 62 -7.99 12.72 -8.69
CA VAL A 62 -7.63 11.87 -9.84
C VAL A 62 -6.18 11.41 -9.74
N ILE A 63 -5.26 12.27 -9.29
CA ILE A 63 -3.87 11.87 -9.15
C ILE A 63 -3.67 10.91 -7.96
N GLY A 64 -4.44 11.07 -6.89
CA GLY A 64 -4.53 10.12 -5.78
C GLY A 64 -5.03 8.75 -6.25
N LEU A 65 -6.14 8.74 -7.01
CA LEU A 65 -6.74 7.53 -7.60
C LEU A 65 -5.87 6.85 -8.66
N THR A 66 -4.81 7.47 -9.16
CA THR A 66 -4.00 6.94 -10.26
C THR A 66 -2.53 6.81 -9.89
N ILE A 67 -1.73 7.87 -10.10
CA ILE A 67 -0.26 7.82 -9.95
C ILE A 67 0.14 7.41 -8.54
N VAL A 68 -0.54 7.97 -7.53
CA VAL A 68 -0.21 7.68 -6.13
C VAL A 68 -0.56 6.23 -5.79
N SER A 69 -1.80 5.81 -6.05
CA SER A 69 -2.26 4.46 -5.72
C SER A 69 -1.53 3.36 -6.51
N ILE A 70 -1.26 3.58 -7.82
CA ILE A 70 -0.44 2.62 -8.59
C ILE A 70 0.94 2.48 -7.97
N GLY A 71 1.56 3.62 -7.64
CA GLY A 71 2.93 3.62 -7.13
C GLY A 71 3.06 2.97 -5.75
N THR A 72 2.13 3.25 -4.85
CA THR A 72 2.15 2.67 -3.50
C THR A 72 1.80 1.19 -3.50
N SER A 73 0.93 0.71 -4.41
CA SER A 73 0.55 -0.70 -4.54
C SER A 73 1.55 -1.55 -5.36
N MET A 74 2.74 -1.02 -5.71
CA MET A 74 3.78 -1.80 -6.39
C MET A 74 4.32 -2.97 -5.55
N PRO A 75 4.55 -2.84 -4.23
CA PRO A 75 4.95 -3.97 -3.40
C PRO A 75 3.94 -5.11 -3.44
N GLU A 76 2.65 -4.81 -3.33
CA GLU A 76 1.56 -5.80 -3.42
C GLU A 76 1.58 -6.51 -4.78
N LEU A 77 1.80 -5.78 -5.88
CA LEU A 77 1.92 -6.38 -7.20
C LEU A 77 3.07 -7.39 -7.26
N ILE A 78 4.25 -7.00 -6.77
CA ILE A 78 5.44 -7.86 -6.78
C ILE A 78 5.19 -9.13 -5.96
N VAL A 79 4.63 -8.99 -4.76
CA VAL A 79 4.32 -10.12 -3.86
C VAL A 79 3.30 -11.05 -4.52
N SER A 80 2.18 -10.51 -5.03
CA SER A 80 1.10 -11.32 -5.61
C SER A 80 1.53 -12.03 -6.89
N VAL A 81 2.28 -11.35 -7.76
CA VAL A 81 2.81 -11.96 -9.00
C VAL A 81 3.81 -13.07 -8.68
N LYS A 82 4.76 -12.83 -7.76
CA LYS A 82 5.72 -13.86 -7.34
C LYS A 82 5.00 -15.06 -6.72
N ALA A 83 4.00 -14.83 -5.86
CA ALA A 83 3.20 -15.89 -5.25
C ALA A 83 2.48 -16.71 -6.33
N ALA A 84 1.84 -16.08 -7.30
CA ALA A 84 1.17 -16.75 -8.41
C ALA A 84 2.16 -17.59 -9.24
N MET A 85 3.31 -17.03 -9.62
CA MET A 85 4.35 -17.75 -10.38
C MET A 85 4.90 -18.97 -9.62
N ASN A 86 4.94 -18.91 -8.29
CA ASN A 86 5.40 -20.01 -7.43
C ASN A 86 4.27 -21.03 -7.09
N GLY A 87 3.08 -20.88 -7.67
CA GLY A 87 1.94 -21.75 -7.38
C GLY A 87 1.27 -21.50 -6.02
N GLN A 88 1.62 -20.42 -5.33
CA GLN A 88 1.08 -20.00 -4.05
C GLN A 88 -0.17 -19.12 -4.24
N SER A 89 -1.19 -19.67 -4.91
CA SER A 89 -2.41 -18.93 -5.29
C SER A 89 -3.14 -18.30 -4.10
N ALA A 90 -3.19 -19.03 -2.96
CA ALA A 90 -3.83 -18.52 -1.75
C ALA A 90 -3.12 -17.26 -1.20
N LEU A 91 -1.78 -17.23 -1.26
CA LEU A 91 -1.00 -16.06 -0.85
C LEU A 91 -1.24 -14.87 -1.79
N SER A 92 -1.32 -15.11 -3.11
CA SER A 92 -1.59 -14.06 -4.09
C SER A 92 -2.93 -13.36 -3.85
N ILE A 93 -4.03 -14.14 -3.69
CA ILE A 93 -5.35 -13.57 -3.40
C ILE A 93 -5.42 -13.00 -1.99
N GLY A 94 -4.87 -13.71 -1.00
CA GLY A 94 -4.86 -13.28 0.40
C GLY A 94 -4.17 -11.93 0.58
N ASN A 95 -3.06 -11.69 -0.13
CA ASN A 95 -2.38 -10.39 -0.13
C ASN A 95 -3.30 -9.28 -0.65
N VAL A 96 -3.99 -9.49 -1.77
CA VAL A 96 -4.89 -8.49 -2.36
C VAL A 96 -6.10 -8.21 -1.46
N LEU A 97 -6.77 -9.24 -0.95
CA LEU A 97 -7.91 -9.06 -0.06
C LEU A 97 -7.49 -8.41 1.27
N GLY A 98 -6.37 -8.88 1.84
CA GLY A 98 -5.81 -8.35 3.09
C GLY A 98 -5.44 -6.87 2.97
N SER A 99 -4.78 -6.47 1.89
CA SER A 99 -4.47 -5.06 1.62
C SER A 99 -5.73 -4.21 1.46
N ASN A 100 -6.78 -4.71 0.82
CA ASN A 100 -8.05 -3.99 0.71
C ASN A 100 -8.72 -3.81 2.08
N PHE A 101 -8.73 -4.84 2.92
CA PHE A 101 -9.24 -4.73 4.29
C PHE A 101 -8.43 -3.75 5.11
N PHE A 102 -7.11 -3.79 4.99
CA PHE A 102 -6.21 -2.89 5.70
C PHE A 102 -6.39 -1.44 5.24
N ASN A 103 -6.53 -1.21 3.94
CA ASN A 103 -6.75 0.11 3.37
C ASN A 103 -8.04 0.75 3.90
N ILE A 104 -9.16 0.03 3.89
CA ILE A 104 -10.46 0.58 4.31
C ILE A 104 -10.55 0.64 5.84
N GLY A 105 -10.18 -0.44 6.53
CA GLY A 105 -10.35 -0.53 7.98
C GLY A 105 -9.33 0.28 8.76
N ILE A 106 -8.07 0.21 8.37
CA ILE A 106 -6.96 0.80 9.13
C ILE A 106 -6.50 2.12 8.53
N ILE A 107 -6.14 2.16 7.25
CA ILE A 107 -5.54 3.35 6.63
C ILE A 107 -6.52 4.51 6.57
N LEU A 108 -7.73 4.25 6.09
CA LEU A 108 -8.77 5.29 6.04
C LEU A 108 -9.15 5.74 7.44
N GLY A 109 -9.29 4.79 8.39
CA GLY A 109 -9.60 5.07 9.80
C GLY A 109 -8.55 5.95 10.46
N ILE A 110 -7.26 5.58 10.38
CA ILE A 110 -6.16 6.37 10.95
C ILE A 110 -6.09 7.74 10.28
N SER A 111 -6.19 7.82 8.95
CA SER A 111 -6.16 9.09 8.23
C SER A 111 -7.29 10.03 8.67
N ALA A 112 -8.49 9.49 8.90
CA ALA A 112 -9.64 10.28 9.38
C ALA A 112 -9.48 10.74 10.84
N ILE A 113 -8.82 9.96 11.70
CA ILE A 113 -8.49 10.35 13.08
C ILE A 113 -7.45 11.47 13.09
N VAL A 114 -6.43 11.38 12.22
CA VAL A 114 -5.35 12.37 12.11
C VAL A 114 -5.87 13.71 11.62
N TYR A 115 -6.74 13.68 10.60
CA TYR A 115 -7.39 14.87 10.07
C TYR A 115 -8.75 14.52 9.48
N PRO A 116 -9.83 15.28 9.80
CA PRO A 116 -11.16 15.05 9.22
C PRO A 116 -11.12 15.09 7.69
N LEU A 117 -11.48 13.97 7.06
CA LEU A 117 -11.41 13.83 5.62
C LEU A 117 -12.67 14.41 4.96
N VAL A 118 -12.48 15.34 4.03
CA VAL A 118 -13.57 15.91 3.23
C VAL A 118 -13.81 15.06 2.00
N VAL A 119 -15.02 14.51 1.89
CA VAL A 119 -15.39 13.59 0.79
C VAL A 119 -16.10 14.37 -0.32
N LYS A 120 -15.52 14.38 -1.53
CA LYS A 120 -16.13 15.03 -2.71
C LYS A 120 -17.28 14.20 -3.29
N LYS A 121 -18.29 14.89 -3.85
CA LYS A 121 -19.45 14.23 -4.49
C LYS A 121 -19.05 13.31 -5.65
N GLN A 122 -17.97 13.63 -6.36
CA GLN A 122 -17.44 12.78 -7.44
C GLN A 122 -17.05 11.41 -6.90
N LEU A 123 -16.29 11.38 -5.80
CA LEU A 123 -15.87 10.13 -5.17
C LEU A 123 -17.06 9.22 -4.83
N LEU A 124 -18.07 9.78 -4.15
CA LEU A 124 -19.27 9.04 -3.74
C LEU A 124 -20.14 8.58 -4.92
N ARG A 125 -20.13 9.28 -6.04
CA ARG A 125 -21.01 8.97 -7.18
C ARG A 125 -20.36 8.10 -8.24
N LEU A 126 -19.05 8.01 -8.24
CA LEU A 126 -18.31 7.29 -9.27
C LEU A 126 -17.30 6.31 -8.65
N ASP A 127 -16.30 6.83 -7.91
CA ASP A 127 -15.13 6.05 -7.58
C ASP A 127 -15.41 5.00 -6.50
N VAL A 128 -16.22 5.32 -5.48
CA VAL A 128 -16.70 4.35 -4.49
C VAL A 128 -17.63 3.31 -5.12
N PRO A 129 -18.64 3.64 -5.95
CA PRO A 129 -19.39 2.63 -6.70
C PRO A 129 -18.54 1.74 -7.60
N VAL A 130 -17.47 2.28 -8.24
CA VAL A 130 -16.54 1.46 -9.01
C VAL A 130 -15.78 0.51 -8.08
N MET A 131 -15.29 0.99 -6.93
CA MET A 131 -14.60 0.16 -5.93
C MET A 131 -15.49 -1.01 -5.46
N ILE A 132 -16.73 -0.71 -5.06
CA ILE A 132 -17.72 -1.74 -4.67
C ILE A 132 -18.02 -2.70 -5.84
N GLY A 133 -18.18 -2.14 -7.05
CA GLY A 133 -18.41 -2.91 -8.26
C GLY A 133 -17.26 -3.85 -8.60
N THR A 134 -16.00 -3.45 -8.37
CA THR A 134 -14.83 -4.33 -8.56
C THR A 134 -14.77 -5.44 -7.52
N ALA A 135 -15.13 -5.16 -6.26
CA ALA A 135 -15.23 -6.18 -5.22
C ALA A 135 -16.34 -7.18 -5.53
N PHE A 136 -17.49 -6.71 -5.99
CA PHE A 136 -18.60 -7.58 -6.44
C PHE A 136 -18.22 -8.41 -7.67
N LEU A 137 -17.56 -7.80 -8.66
CA LEU A 137 -17.08 -8.50 -9.85
C LEU A 137 -16.08 -9.60 -9.48
N PHE A 138 -15.11 -9.29 -8.61
CA PHE A 138 -14.19 -10.30 -8.08
C PHE A 138 -14.95 -11.46 -7.42
N PHE A 139 -15.91 -11.16 -6.54
CA PHE A 139 -16.71 -12.19 -5.86
C PHE A 139 -17.43 -13.09 -6.85
N VAL A 140 -18.11 -12.54 -7.87
CA VAL A 140 -18.85 -13.30 -8.87
C VAL A 140 -17.93 -14.17 -9.73
N LEU A 141 -16.81 -13.63 -10.21
CA LEU A 141 -15.87 -14.37 -11.05
C LEU A 141 -15.08 -15.42 -10.25
N PHE A 142 -14.95 -15.24 -8.94
CA PHE A 142 -14.26 -16.17 -8.05
C PHE A 142 -15.16 -17.26 -7.44
N LEU A 143 -16.42 -17.37 -7.84
CA LEU A 143 -17.36 -18.38 -7.33
C LEU A 143 -16.93 -19.84 -7.60
N ASP A 144 -16.08 -20.07 -8.59
CA ASP A 144 -15.48 -21.38 -8.86
C ASP A 144 -14.10 -21.57 -8.22
N HIS A 145 -13.69 -20.64 -7.34
CA HIS A 145 -12.37 -20.58 -6.68
C HIS A 145 -11.18 -20.47 -7.66
N LYS A 146 -11.42 -19.88 -8.83
CA LYS A 146 -10.40 -19.68 -9.85
C LYS A 146 -10.49 -18.28 -10.43
N ILE A 147 -9.33 -17.81 -10.90
CA ILE A 147 -9.23 -16.66 -11.81
C ILE A 147 -8.48 -17.17 -13.04
N SER A 148 -9.21 -17.39 -14.10
CA SER A 148 -8.69 -17.78 -15.41
C SER A 148 -8.00 -16.59 -16.09
N ARG A 149 -7.23 -16.86 -17.15
CA ARG A 149 -6.64 -15.77 -17.96
C ARG A 149 -7.68 -14.86 -18.61
N VAL A 150 -8.88 -15.39 -18.91
CA VAL A 150 -9.96 -14.60 -19.50
C VAL A 150 -10.51 -13.61 -18.47
N GLU A 151 -10.79 -14.08 -17.25
CA GLU A 151 -11.25 -13.22 -16.16
C GLU A 151 -10.20 -12.19 -15.75
N ALA A 152 -8.93 -12.59 -15.71
CA ALA A 152 -7.79 -11.69 -15.49
C ALA A 152 -7.70 -10.61 -16.58
N LEU A 153 -7.93 -10.96 -17.86
CA LEU A 153 -8.00 -10.01 -18.97
C LEU A 153 -9.19 -9.04 -18.80
N ILE A 154 -10.36 -9.54 -18.35
CA ILE A 154 -11.52 -8.69 -18.06
C ILE A 154 -11.17 -7.65 -16.99
N PHE A 155 -10.51 -8.04 -15.90
CA PHE A 155 -10.04 -7.09 -14.89
C PHE A 155 -9.16 -5.99 -15.48
N VAL A 156 -8.14 -6.36 -16.26
CA VAL A 156 -7.23 -5.38 -16.89
C VAL A 156 -7.98 -4.45 -17.87
N LEU A 157 -8.91 -4.98 -18.67
CA LEU A 157 -9.69 -4.17 -19.62
C LEU A 157 -10.63 -3.19 -18.90
N ILE A 158 -11.25 -3.60 -17.79
CA ILE A 158 -12.07 -2.70 -16.95
C ILE A 158 -11.20 -1.61 -16.34
N LEU A 159 -10.00 -1.95 -15.83
CA LEU A 159 -9.06 -0.97 -15.32
C LEU A 159 -8.67 0.05 -16.38
N ILE A 160 -8.27 -0.40 -17.56
CA ILE A 160 -7.92 0.51 -18.67
C ILE A 160 -9.09 1.43 -18.99
N SER A 161 -10.29 0.88 -19.07
CA SER A 161 -11.51 1.67 -19.35
C SER A 161 -11.76 2.72 -18.26
N TYR A 162 -11.57 2.37 -16.99
CA TYR A 162 -11.70 3.28 -15.86
C TYR A 162 -10.65 4.39 -15.91
N LEU A 163 -9.37 4.05 -16.17
CA LEU A 163 -8.30 5.04 -16.29
C LEU A 163 -8.53 6.00 -17.46
N VAL A 164 -8.91 5.47 -18.62
CA VAL A 164 -9.25 6.28 -19.79
C VAL A 164 -10.41 7.23 -19.46
N TYR A 165 -11.44 6.74 -18.77
CA TYR A 165 -12.57 7.56 -18.34
C TYR A 165 -12.10 8.69 -17.41
N LEU A 166 -11.28 8.41 -16.39
CA LEU A 166 -10.74 9.43 -15.48
C LEU A 166 -9.93 10.51 -16.20
N LEU A 167 -9.18 10.13 -17.25
CA LEU A 167 -8.35 11.06 -18.03
C LEU A 167 -9.14 11.89 -19.03
N ILE A 168 -10.23 11.32 -19.61
CA ILE A 168 -11.06 11.98 -20.61
C ILE A 168 -12.18 12.80 -19.95
N MET A 169 -12.56 12.45 -18.71
CA MET A 169 -13.61 13.15 -17.98
C MET A 169 -13.41 14.66 -18.09
N PRO A 170 -14.43 15.43 -18.55
CA PRO A 170 -14.24 16.85 -18.81
C PRO A 170 -13.66 17.50 -17.56
N ARG A 171 -12.54 18.20 -17.73
CA ARG A 171 -11.97 19.08 -16.71
C ARG A 171 -13.05 20.13 -16.40
N ARG A 172 -13.98 19.78 -15.50
CA ARG A 172 -15.04 20.70 -15.11
C ARG A 172 -14.38 21.98 -14.66
N LYS A 173 -14.82 23.10 -15.27
CA LYS A 173 -14.43 24.47 -14.93
C LYS A 173 -14.08 24.54 -13.44
N LYS A 174 -12.88 25.04 -13.17
CA LYS A 174 -12.38 25.39 -11.84
C LYS A 174 -13.51 25.80 -10.89
N VAL A 175 -14.04 24.87 -10.12
CA VAL A 175 -14.46 25.23 -8.79
C VAL A 175 -13.12 25.37 -8.09
N VAL A 176 -12.70 26.60 -7.88
CA VAL A 176 -11.51 26.92 -7.09
C VAL A 176 -11.87 26.50 -5.67
N ASP A 177 -11.59 25.25 -5.36
CA ASP A 177 -11.65 24.75 -3.99
C ASP A 177 -10.55 25.48 -3.23
N ALA A 178 -10.86 26.04 -2.07
CA ALA A 178 -9.88 26.75 -1.23
C ALA A 178 -8.61 25.90 -0.95
N GLU A 179 -8.72 24.56 -0.98
CA GLU A 179 -7.60 23.63 -0.87
C GLU A 179 -6.65 23.67 -2.09
N GLU A 180 -7.14 24.00 -3.30
CA GLU A 180 -6.29 24.08 -4.50
C GLU A 180 -5.43 25.35 -4.51
N ASP A 181 -5.89 26.43 -3.91
CA ASP A 181 -5.14 27.69 -3.83
C ASP A 181 -3.90 27.57 -2.90
N GLU A 182 -3.95 26.71 -1.88
CA GLU A 182 -2.84 26.45 -0.98
C GLU A 182 -1.76 25.51 -1.56
N ILE A 183 -1.99 24.89 -2.75
CA ILE A 183 -0.98 24.04 -3.38
C ILE A 183 0.17 24.91 -3.90
N ARG A 184 1.32 24.80 -3.24
CA ARG A 184 2.57 25.40 -3.72
C ARG A 184 3.10 24.59 -4.89
N LEU A 185 3.23 25.23 -6.05
CA LEU A 185 3.90 24.60 -7.19
C LEU A 185 5.39 24.47 -6.91
N THR A 186 5.99 23.38 -7.29
CA THR A 186 7.46 23.28 -7.38
C THR A 186 7.97 24.21 -8.48
N ARG A 187 9.29 24.43 -8.52
CA ARG A 187 9.90 25.34 -9.52
C ARG A 187 9.70 24.86 -10.97
N HIS A 188 9.69 23.53 -11.19
CA HIS A 188 9.66 22.94 -12.52
C HIS A 188 8.96 21.58 -12.51
N TRP A 189 8.24 21.21 -13.59
CA TRP A 189 7.54 19.92 -13.70
C TRP A 189 8.45 18.69 -13.52
N ALA A 190 9.72 18.80 -13.92
CA ALA A 190 10.70 17.73 -13.69
C ALA A 190 10.95 17.47 -12.21
N LEU A 191 10.83 18.50 -11.34
CA LEU A 191 10.92 18.34 -9.89
C LEU A 191 9.69 17.63 -9.35
N ASP A 192 8.50 17.84 -9.93
CA ASP A 192 7.29 17.12 -9.54
C ASP A 192 7.49 15.60 -9.77
N ILE A 193 7.99 15.24 -10.96
CA ILE A 193 8.29 13.85 -11.30
C ILE A 193 9.40 13.28 -10.42
N LEU A 194 10.45 14.05 -10.17
CA LEU A 194 11.55 13.63 -9.29
C LEU A 194 11.07 13.37 -7.86
N PHE A 195 10.22 14.25 -7.30
CA PHE A 195 9.63 14.06 -5.98
C PHE A 195 8.73 12.83 -5.93
N ILE A 196 7.93 12.59 -6.96
CA ILE A 196 7.11 11.37 -7.06
C ILE A 196 8.02 10.14 -7.10
N ALA A 197 9.01 10.10 -8.00
CA ALA A 197 9.89 8.94 -8.17
C ALA A 197 10.72 8.64 -6.92
N LEU A 198 11.38 9.64 -6.35
CA LEU A 198 12.17 9.48 -5.12
C LEU A 198 11.27 9.17 -3.92
N GLY A 199 10.07 9.75 -3.86
CA GLY A 199 9.07 9.45 -2.84
C GLY A 199 8.64 8.00 -2.87
N LEU A 200 8.31 7.47 -4.05
CA LEU A 200 7.95 6.06 -4.22
C LEU A 200 9.12 5.12 -3.88
N LEU A 201 10.33 5.42 -4.35
CA LEU A 201 11.52 4.63 -4.00
C LEU A 201 11.77 4.61 -2.49
N ALA A 202 11.66 5.76 -1.83
CA ALA A 202 11.81 5.86 -0.39
C ALA A 202 10.72 5.09 0.36
N LEU A 203 9.46 5.13 -0.11
CA LEU A 203 8.35 4.38 0.48
C LEU A 203 8.57 2.86 0.38
N VAL A 204 8.96 2.36 -0.79
CA VAL A 204 9.24 0.92 -0.99
C VAL A 204 10.43 0.48 -0.12
N TYR A 205 11.55 1.21 -0.18
CA TYR A 205 12.74 0.88 0.61
C TYR A 205 12.48 1.00 2.13
N GLY A 206 11.78 2.05 2.56
CA GLY A 206 11.42 2.27 3.96
C GLY A 206 10.47 1.19 4.48
N SER A 207 9.52 0.74 3.66
CA SER A 207 8.63 -0.38 3.97
C SER A 207 9.39 -1.69 4.14
N ASP A 208 10.27 -2.05 3.21
CA ASP A 208 11.10 -3.24 3.32
C ASP A 208 11.96 -3.21 4.58
N LEU A 209 12.60 -2.09 4.85
CA LEU A 209 13.44 -1.90 6.03
C LEU A 209 12.64 -2.04 7.33
N LEU A 210 11.41 -1.49 7.37
CA LEU A 210 10.50 -1.61 8.51
C LEU A 210 10.10 -3.07 8.73
N VAL A 211 9.67 -3.77 7.68
CA VAL A 211 9.22 -5.17 7.77
C VAL A 211 10.35 -6.08 8.26
N VAL A 212 11.55 -5.94 7.71
CA VAL A 212 12.70 -6.76 8.10
C VAL A 212 13.00 -6.58 9.59
N ASN A 213 13.15 -5.34 10.05
CA ASN A 213 13.53 -5.09 11.45
C ASN A 213 12.38 -5.38 12.43
N ALA A 214 11.13 -5.09 12.08
CA ALA A 214 9.98 -5.45 12.90
C ALA A 214 9.82 -6.98 13.02
N SER A 215 10.10 -7.72 11.94
CA SER A 215 10.07 -9.19 11.94
C SER A 215 11.15 -9.79 12.85
N LEU A 216 12.38 -9.27 12.79
CA LEU A 216 13.47 -9.69 13.66
C LEU A 216 13.14 -9.46 15.15
N ILE A 217 12.60 -8.29 15.48
CA ILE A 217 12.16 -7.97 16.84
C ILE A 217 11.04 -8.93 17.28
N ALA A 218 10.05 -9.18 16.43
CA ALA A 218 8.92 -10.05 16.72
C ALA A 218 9.34 -11.52 16.93
N GLU A 219 10.28 -12.01 16.12
CA GLU A 219 10.86 -13.35 16.26
C GLU A 219 11.56 -13.51 17.62
N ARG A 220 12.32 -12.50 18.04
CA ARG A 220 12.98 -12.50 19.36
C ARG A 220 12.00 -12.45 20.52
N LEU A 221 10.84 -11.79 20.32
CA LEU A 221 9.73 -11.77 21.29
C LEU A 221 8.96 -13.11 21.33
N GLY A 222 9.37 -14.10 20.51
CA GLY A 222 8.80 -15.43 20.49
C GLY A 222 7.57 -15.57 19.59
N MET A 223 7.32 -14.63 18.69
CA MET A 223 6.28 -14.79 17.68
C MET A 223 6.67 -15.87 16.66
N SER A 224 5.71 -16.71 16.26
CA SER A 224 5.98 -17.71 15.22
C SER A 224 6.12 -17.06 13.84
N GLU A 225 6.89 -17.67 12.94
CA GLU A 225 7.03 -17.22 11.54
C GLU A 225 5.66 -17.03 10.85
N ALA A 226 4.70 -17.90 11.15
CA ALA A 226 3.34 -17.78 10.61
C ALA A 226 2.63 -16.51 11.10
N MET A 227 2.76 -16.17 12.39
CA MET A 227 2.19 -14.91 12.92
C MET A 227 2.87 -13.69 12.32
N ILE A 228 4.22 -13.72 12.21
CA ILE A 228 4.98 -12.62 11.58
C ILE A 228 4.53 -12.42 10.13
N GLY A 229 4.42 -13.50 9.36
CA GLY A 229 3.96 -13.45 7.98
C GLY A 229 2.53 -12.92 7.83
N LEU A 230 1.60 -13.36 8.69
CA LEU A 230 0.19 -12.96 8.64
C LEU A 230 -0.07 -11.53 9.16
N THR A 231 0.84 -10.96 9.95
CA THR A 231 0.66 -9.64 10.55
C THR A 231 1.66 -8.62 10.01
N ILE A 232 2.93 -8.74 10.37
CA ILE A 232 3.96 -7.74 10.08
C ILE A 232 4.25 -7.67 8.58
N VAL A 233 4.45 -8.81 7.93
CA VAL A 233 4.74 -8.84 6.49
C VAL A 233 3.51 -8.43 5.69
N ALA A 234 2.32 -8.93 6.05
CA ALA A 234 1.07 -8.58 5.37
C ALA A 234 0.72 -7.09 5.51
N ALA A 235 0.90 -6.51 6.70
CA ALA A 235 0.69 -5.07 6.89
C ALA A 235 1.80 -4.24 6.23
N GLY A 236 3.01 -4.80 6.13
CA GLY A 236 4.19 -4.12 5.64
C GLY A 236 4.10 -3.71 4.18
N THR A 237 3.49 -4.52 3.32
CA THR A 237 3.30 -4.16 1.91
C THR A 237 2.42 -2.93 1.77
N SER A 238 1.46 -2.71 2.67
CA SER A 238 0.56 -1.55 2.68
C SER A 238 1.09 -0.35 3.51
N MET A 239 2.35 -0.40 3.98
CA MET A 239 2.97 0.76 4.67
C MET A 239 3.15 1.99 3.77
N PRO A 240 3.48 1.87 2.48
CA PRO A 240 3.49 2.99 1.56
C PRO A 240 2.14 3.71 1.48
N GLU A 241 1.04 2.96 1.38
CA GLU A 241 -0.32 3.50 1.38
C GLU A 241 -0.64 4.22 2.69
N LEU A 242 -0.32 3.60 3.84
CA LEU A 242 -0.54 4.18 5.16
C LEU A 242 0.23 5.50 5.31
N ALA A 243 1.53 5.48 5.06
CA ALA A 243 2.38 6.66 5.18
C ALA A 243 1.88 7.79 4.27
N THR A 244 1.57 7.47 3.01
CA THR A 244 1.10 8.45 2.02
C THR A 244 -0.24 9.05 2.41
N SER A 245 -1.22 8.23 2.81
CA SER A 245 -2.56 8.72 3.17
C SER A 245 -2.54 9.53 4.46
N VAL A 246 -1.76 9.11 5.47
CA VAL A 246 -1.59 9.87 6.73
C VAL A 246 -0.89 11.20 6.47
N VAL A 247 0.21 11.23 5.71
CA VAL A 247 0.91 12.48 5.38
C VAL A 247 0.04 13.39 4.53
N ALA A 248 -0.73 12.86 3.58
CA ALA A 248 -1.70 13.64 2.81
C ALA A 248 -2.77 14.26 3.73
N ALA A 249 -3.30 13.50 4.69
CA ALA A 249 -4.24 13.98 5.69
C ALA A 249 -3.63 15.09 6.55
N LEU A 250 -2.40 14.92 7.08
CA LEU A 250 -1.65 15.94 7.84
C LEU A 250 -1.46 17.22 7.04
N LYS A 251 -1.25 17.12 5.73
CA LYS A 251 -1.12 18.24 4.80
C LYS A 251 -2.48 18.82 4.36
N LYS A 252 -3.59 18.37 4.94
CA LYS A 252 -4.97 18.75 4.58
C LYS A 252 -5.31 18.45 3.11
N ARG A 253 -4.73 17.37 2.55
CA ARG A 253 -4.95 16.89 1.18
C ARG A 253 -5.89 15.68 1.20
N SER A 254 -7.12 15.88 1.70
CA SER A 254 -8.15 14.83 1.82
C SER A 254 -8.36 14.07 0.51
N ASP A 255 -8.34 14.78 -0.61
CA ASP A 255 -8.51 14.20 -1.95
C ASP A 255 -7.43 13.18 -2.30
N ILE A 256 -6.15 13.48 -1.98
CA ILE A 256 -5.04 12.55 -2.23
C ILE A 256 -5.13 11.38 -1.27
N ALA A 257 -5.43 11.64 0.02
CA ALA A 257 -5.53 10.58 1.04
C ALA A 257 -6.62 9.55 0.68
N ILE A 258 -7.84 10.03 0.41
CA ILE A 258 -8.98 9.15 0.06
C ILE A 258 -8.77 8.53 -1.32
N GLY A 259 -8.28 9.32 -2.28
CA GLY A 259 -7.98 8.84 -3.63
C GLY A 259 -6.96 7.72 -3.62
N ASN A 260 -5.92 7.79 -2.79
CA ASN A 260 -4.96 6.73 -2.61
C ASN A 260 -5.62 5.43 -2.09
N VAL A 261 -6.42 5.51 -1.02
CA VAL A 261 -7.10 4.34 -0.44
C VAL A 261 -8.07 3.69 -1.44
N VAL A 262 -8.98 4.49 -2.02
CA VAL A 262 -9.99 3.98 -2.97
C VAL A 262 -9.32 3.47 -4.25
N GLY A 263 -8.33 4.22 -4.75
CA GLY A 263 -7.54 3.81 -5.92
C GLY A 263 -6.80 2.50 -5.69
N SER A 264 -6.06 2.36 -4.58
CA SER A 264 -5.34 1.12 -4.24
C SER A 264 -6.29 -0.08 -4.15
N ASN A 265 -7.51 0.08 -3.61
CA ASN A 265 -8.48 -1.01 -3.58
C ASN A 265 -8.96 -1.43 -4.99
N ILE A 266 -9.20 -0.48 -5.87
CA ILE A 266 -9.54 -0.75 -7.28
C ILE A 266 -8.35 -1.43 -7.98
N PHE A 267 -7.12 -0.91 -7.79
CA PHE A 267 -5.90 -1.45 -8.39
C PHE A 267 -5.56 -2.83 -7.89
N ASN A 268 -5.73 -3.09 -6.61
CA ASN A 268 -5.46 -4.40 -6.01
C ASN A 268 -6.30 -5.50 -6.69
N ILE A 269 -7.57 -5.24 -6.97
CA ILE A 269 -8.44 -6.21 -7.66
C ILE A 269 -8.15 -6.21 -9.17
N LEU A 270 -8.27 -5.06 -9.83
CA LEU A 270 -8.27 -5.03 -11.30
C LEU A 270 -6.86 -5.14 -11.89
N PHE A 271 -5.84 -4.55 -11.25
CA PHE A 271 -4.48 -4.57 -11.76
C PHE A 271 -3.70 -5.77 -11.23
N ILE A 272 -3.63 -5.92 -9.91
CA ILE A 272 -2.76 -6.94 -9.31
C ILE A 272 -3.27 -8.34 -9.63
N LEU A 273 -4.55 -8.65 -9.35
CA LEU A 273 -5.11 -9.96 -9.71
C LEU A 273 -5.21 -10.13 -11.23
N GLY A 274 -5.47 -9.05 -11.98
CA GLY A 274 -5.46 -9.07 -13.44
C GLY A 274 -4.08 -9.48 -13.99
N VAL A 275 -3.02 -8.80 -13.59
CA VAL A 275 -1.65 -9.11 -14.04
C VAL A 275 -1.20 -10.49 -13.55
N ALA A 276 -1.39 -10.79 -12.27
CA ALA A 276 -1.02 -12.09 -11.70
C ALA A 276 -1.74 -13.25 -12.40
N GLY A 277 -3.05 -13.12 -12.64
CA GLY A 277 -3.86 -14.13 -13.31
C GLY A 277 -3.56 -14.31 -14.81
N LEU A 278 -3.13 -13.24 -15.50
CA LEU A 278 -2.64 -13.33 -16.89
C LEU A 278 -1.33 -14.10 -16.99
N ILE A 279 -0.41 -13.86 -16.05
CA ILE A 279 0.88 -14.56 -15.98
C ILE A 279 0.63 -16.03 -15.63
N GLN A 280 -0.06 -16.29 -14.53
CA GLN A 280 -0.38 -17.62 -14.02
C GLN A 280 -1.82 -17.67 -13.52
N PRO A 281 -2.69 -18.51 -14.11
CA PRO A 281 -4.06 -18.70 -13.58
C PRO A 281 -4.03 -19.03 -12.09
N ILE A 282 -4.86 -18.35 -11.32
CA ILE A 282 -4.90 -18.47 -9.87
C ILE A 282 -6.03 -19.43 -9.51
N SER A 283 -5.74 -20.47 -8.72
CA SER A 283 -6.76 -21.41 -8.24
C SER A 283 -6.50 -21.75 -6.78
N THR A 284 -7.47 -21.47 -5.92
CA THR A 284 -7.36 -21.78 -4.50
C THR A 284 -8.72 -22.00 -3.86
N PRO A 285 -8.99 -23.23 -3.36
CA PRO A 285 -10.19 -23.51 -2.57
C PRO A 285 -10.07 -23.02 -1.12
N GLN A 286 -8.92 -22.50 -0.71
CA GLN A 286 -8.65 -22.09 0.68
C GLN A 286 -9.29 -20.75 1.05
N ILE A 287 -9.56 -19.89 0.06
CA ILE A 287 -10.25 -18.61 0.26
C ILE A 287 -11.75 -18.87 0.30
N ASN A 288 -12.39 -18.42 1.38
CA ASN A 288 -13.80 -18.65 1.60
C ASN A 288 -14.65 -17.58 0.88
N TYR A 289 -15.89 -17.93 0.51
CA TYR A 289 -16.86 -16.96 0.00
C TYR A 289 -17.15 -15.82 0.99
N LEU A 290 -17.02 -16.10 2.30
CA LEU A 290 -17.17 -15.07 3.33
C LEU A 290 -16.15 -13.94 3.19
N ASP A 291 -14.93 -14.24 2.73
CA ASP A 291 -13.89 -13.21 2.52
C ASP A 291 -14.30 -12.24 1.41
N GLY A 292 -14.86 -12.76 0.31
CA GLY A 292 -15.41 -11.95 -0.77
C GLY A 292 -16.64 -11.14 -0.36
N LEU A 293 -17.56 -11.72 0.40
CA LEU A 293 -18.73 -11.01 0.94
C LEU A 293 -18.32 -9.94 1.94
N PHE A 294 -17.35 -10.23 2.80
CA PHE A 294 -16.79 -9.25 3.73
C PHE A 294 -16.12 -8.08 3.00
N LEU A 295 -15.40 -8.38 1.91
CA LEU A 295 -14.82 -7.33 1.07
C LEU A 295 -15.88 -6.38 0.52
N ILE A 296 -16.99 -6.93 -0.03
CA ILE A 296 -18.10 -6.11 -0.53
C ILE A 296 -18.73 -5.29 0.59
N GLY A 297 -18.91 -5.91 1.77
CA GLY A 297 -19.56 -5.26 2.91
C GLY A 297 -18.77 -4.12 3.52
N ILE A 298 -17.42 -4.18 3.45
CA ILE A 298 -16.54 -3.12 3.98
C ILE A 298 -16.27 -2.04 2.92
N SER A 299 -16.38 -2.36 1.62
CA SER A 299 -16.14 -1.42 0.51
C SER A 299 -17.30 -0.44 0.34
#